data_a4f13d5917c3e00d442adbb0b05d4042
#
_entry.id   a4f13d5917c3e00d442adbb0b05d4042
#
_cell.length_a   1.000
_cell.length_b   1.000
_cell.length_c   1.000
_cell.angle_alpha   90.00
_cell.angle_beta   90.00
_cell.angle_gamma   90.00
#
_symmetry.space_group_name_H-M   'P 1'
#
loop_
_entity.id
_entity.type
_entity.pdbx_description
1 polymer ?
#
loop_
_entity_poly.entity_id
_entity_poly.type
_entity_poly.pdbx_seq_one_letter_code
_entity_poly.pdbx_strand_id
1 'polypeptide(L)'
;KKTKIRDKKVIFYCICGEGMGHAIRSSVIIDRIKDKYDVYIFSSDRAYKYLNEKFDNVYKIGGFNTVYINNKVSNTKTLMNAIKRNPLNIKEGYEELYKKARKLSPDVIVTDFEIYATMVSKLLSIPLISLDNIHMITQTAIDYPPKHQGEMLKAKGVIKSYVIKPKIHILTSFFYPKIKPKKRAVLYPPVIREDILKLKPTIEDHIIVYQTSKESVKLVEQLKS
;
A
#
# COMPACT_ATOMS: atom_id res chain seq x y z
N LYS A 1 34.34 -6.09 8.03
CA LYS A 1 33.81 -5.83 6.67
C LYS A 1 33.85 -4.33 6.44
N LYS A 2 34.67 -3.86 5.50
CA LYS A 2 34.74 -2.44 5.12
C LYS A 2 33.36 -2.00 4.64
N THR A 3 32.71 -1.08 5.36
CA THR A 3 31.47 -0.43 4.95
C THR A 3 31.80 0.39 3.71
N LYS A 4 31.28 -0.01 2.54
CA LYS A 4 31.42 0.75 1.30
C LYS A 4 30.72 2.09 1.54
N ILE A 5 31.44 3.20 1.55
CA ILE A 5 30.85 4.53 1.61
C ILE A 5 29.98 4.65 0.35
N ARG A 6 28.69 4.82 0.52
CA ARG A 6 27.72 5.05 -0.55
C ARG A 6 27.42 6.54 -0.60
N ASP A 7 27.38 7.10 -1.79
CA ASP A 7 27.04 8.52 -2.00
C ASP A 7 25.58 8.81 -1.67
N LYS A 8 24.68 7.82 -1.91
CA LYS A 8 23.24 7.91 -1.62
C LYS A 8 22.78 6.83 -0.66
N LYS A 9 21.80 7.15 0.18
CA LYS A 9 21.09 6.15 0.99
C LYS A 9 20.17 5.30 0.14
N VAL A 10 20.08 4.02 0.49
CA VAL A 10 19.28 3.02 -0.20
C VAL A 10 17.92 2.88 0.47
N ILE A 11 16.86 3.09 -0.29
CA ILE A 11 15.48 2.94 0.13
C ILE A 11 14.85 1.76 -0.61
N PHE A 12 14.28 0.82 0.13
CA PHE A 12 13.39 -0.18 -0.43
C PHE A 12 11.95 0.31 -0.28
N TYR A 13 11.23 0.45 -1.38
CA TYR A 13 9.86 0.91 -1.41
C TYR A 13 8.94 -0.24 -1.84
N CYS A 14 8.18 -0.78 -0.90
CA CYS A 14 7.31 -1.94 -1.10
C CYS A 14 5.86 -1.50 -1.19
N ILE A 15 5.18 -1.87 -2.27
CA ILE A 15 3.86 -1.34 -2.64
C ILE A 15 2.89 -2.49 -2.84
N CYS A 16 1.73 -2.42 -2.19
CA CYS A 16 0.65 -3.39 -2.35
C CYS A 16 0.20 -3.48 -3.81
N GLY A 17 0.09 -4.71 -4.32
CA GLY A 17 -0.20 -5.00 -5.73
C GLY A 17 -1.66 -4.88 -6.13
N GLU A 18 -2.61 -4.93 -5.17
CA GLU A 18 -4.05 -5.08 -5.44
C GLU A 18 -4.71 -3.84 -6.03
N GLY A 19 -4.24 -2.64 -5.70
CA GLY A 19 -4.92 -1.39 -6.06
C GLY A 19 -4.05 -0.40 -6.79
N MET A 20 -4.56 0.18 -7.88
CA MET A 20 -3.86 1.24 -8.62
C MET A 20 -3.63 2.50 -7.76
N GLY A 21 -4.45 2.74 -6.74
CA GLY A 21 -4.26 3.86 -5.81
C GLY A 21 -2.93 3.83 -5.07
N HIS A 22 -2.47 2.64 -4.65
CA HIS A 22 -1.16 2.45 -4.05
C HIS A 22 -0.03 2.76 -5.03
N ALA A 23 -0.11 2.22 -6.24
CA ALA A 23 0.90 2.42 -7.28
C ALA A 23 1.01 3.89 -7.71
N ILE A 24 -0.13 4.54 -7.96
CA ILE A 24 -0.18 5.95 -8.41
C ILE A 24 0.36 6.88 -7.33
N ARG A 25 -0.10 6.75 -6.08
CA ARG A 25 0.38 7.56 -4.96
C ARG A 25 1.89 7.38 -4.76
N SER A 26 2.33 6.13 -4.68
CA SER A 26 3.74 5.80 -4.47
C SER A 26 4.61 6.28 -5.62
N SER A 27 4.15 6.22 -6.87
CA SER A 27 4.93 6.72 -8.01
C SER A 27 5.23 8.21 -7.91
N VAL A 28 4.27 9.02 -7.45
CA VAL A 28 4.49 10.47 -7.25
C VAL A 28 5.55 10.73 -6.18
N ILE A 29 5.52 9.95 -5.10
CA ILE A 29 6.50 10.08 -4.01
C ILE A 29 7.88 9.65 -4.50
N ILE A 30 7.97 8.52 -5.19
CA ILE A 30 9.23 7.98 -5.74
C ILE A 30 9.86 8.96 -6.72
N ASP A 31 9.08 9.55 -7.61
CA ASP A 31 9.56 10.58 -8.56
C ASP A 31 10.24 11.75 -7.84
N ARG A 32 9.78 12.15 -6.67
CA ARG A 32 10.34 13.26 -5.89
C ARG A 32 11.60 12.91 -5.09
N ILE A 33 11.82 11.62 -4.82
CA ILE A 33 12.95 11.20 -3.97
C ILE A 33 14.04 10.45 -4.74
N LYS A 34 13.79 9.94 -5.95
CA LYS A 34 14.72 9.10 -6.73
C LYS A 34 16.05 9.80 -7.07
N ASP A 35 16.06 11.11 -7.20
CA ASP A 35 17.30 11.85 -7.51
C ASP A 35 18.21 11.97 -6.28
N LYS A 36 17.63 11.93 -5.08
CA LYS A 36 18.34 12.05 -3.80
C LYS A 36 18.72 10.72 -3.17
N TYR A 37 17.98 9.65 -3.47
CA TYR A 37 18.13 8.33 -2.89
C TYR A 37 18.19 7.25 -3.96
N ASP A 38 18.88 6.14 -3.67
CA ASP A 38 18.82 4.94 -4.49
C ASP A 38 17.56 4.15 -4.11
N VAL A 39 16.51 4.29 -4.92
CA VAL A 39 15.21 3.69 -4.64
C VAL A 39 15.05 2.39 -5.41
N TYR A 40 14.78 1.30 -4.69
CA TYR A 40 14.44 -0.02 -5.23
C TYR A 40 12.98 -0.33 -4.91
N ILE A 41 12.19 -0.58 -5.94
CA ILE A 41 10.73 -0.70 -5.84
C ILE A 41 10.34 -2.16 -5.89
N PHE A 42 9.45 -2.58 -4.98
CA PHE A 42 8.96 -3.95 -4.91
C PHE A 42 7.43 -3.94 -4.93
N SER A 43 6.83 -4.69 -5.84
CA SER A 43 5.38 -4.77 -5.97
C SER A 43 4.93 -6.05 -6.67
N SER A 44 3.62 -6.26 -6.74
CA SER A 44 2.99 -7.39 -7.43
C SER A 44 1.88 -6.92 -8.37
N ASP A 45 1.37 -7.85 -9.15
CA ASP A 45 0.15 -7.71 -9.95
C ASP A 45 0.08 -6.44 -10.82
N ARG A 46 -1.01 -5.69 -10.73
CA ARG A 46 -1.25 -4.47 -11.53
C ARG A 46 -0.29 -3.34 -11.19
N ALA A 47 0.01 -3.19 -9.89
CA ALA A 47 0.92 -2.16 -9.43
C ALA A 47 2.35 -2.40 -9.96
N TYR A 48 2.81 -3.66 -9.97
CA TYR A 48 4.09 -4.01 -10.57
C TYR A 48 4.16 -3.60 -12.05
N LYS A 49 3.15 -3.94 -12.85
CA LYS A 49 3.13 -3.59 -14.27
C LYS A 49 3.26 -2.08 -14.49
N TYR A 50 2.42 -1.30 -13.81
CA TYR A 50 2.42 0.16 -13.89
C TYR A 50 3.76 0.78 -13.48
N LEU A 51 4.35 0.30 -12.37
CA LEU A 51 5.60 0.84 -11.86
C LEU A 51 6.79 0.46 -12.73
N ASN A 52 6.80 -0.75 -13.30
CA ASN A 52 7.85 -1.25 -14.18
C ASN A 52 7.90 -0.54 -15.54
N GLU A 53 6.78 0.03 -16.00
CA GLU A 53 6.74 0.90 -17.17
C GLU A 53 7.32 2.30 -16.90
N LYS A 54 7.41 2.69 -15.61
CA LYS A 54 7.77 4.05 -15.20
C LYS A 54 9.16 4.18 -14.58
N PHE A 55 9.70 3.10 -14.00
CA PHE A 55 10.95 3.10 -13.25
C PHE A 55 11.83 1.90 -13.58
N ASP A 56 13.14 2.09 -13.53
CA ASP A 56 14.12 1.03 -13.90
C ASP A 56 14.33 -0.02 -12.79
N ASN A 57 14.29 0.36 -11.53
CA ASN A 57 14.62 -0.51 -10.39
C ASN A 57 13.37 -1.12 -9.76
N VAL A 58 12.54 -1.79 -10.56
CA VAL A 58 11.29 -2.42 -10.12
C VAL A 58 11.41 -3.93 -10.11
N TYR A 59 11.08 -4.55 -8.98
CA TYR A 59 11.18 -5.98 -8.75
C TYR A 59 9.83 -6.57 -8.42
N LYS A 60 9.50 -7.66 -9.10
CA LYS A 60 8.27 -8.38 -8.83
C LYS A 60 8.43 -9.23 -7.58
N ILE A 61 7.47 -9.10 -6.68
CA ILE A 61 7.33 -9.94 -5.48
C ILE A 61 6.01 -10.69 -5.51
N GLY A 62 5.82 -11.66 -4.64
CA GLY A 62 4.52 -12.32 -4.49
C GLY A 62 3.43 -11.33 -4.10
N GLY A 63 2.22 -11.50 -4.65
CA GLY A 63 1.04 -10.74 -4.26
C GLY A 63 0.25 -11.46 -3.16
N PHE A 64 -0.25 -10.72 -2.20
CA PHE A 64 -1.20 -11.22 -1.21
C PHE A 64 -2.60 -10.76 -1.61
N ASN A 65 -3.30 -11.57 -2.43
CA ASN A 65 -4.57 -11.15 -3.03
C ASN A 65 -5.75 -11.41 -2.09
N THR A 66 -6.53 -10.36 -1.86
CA THR A 66 -7.82 -10.45 -1.17
C THR A 66 -8.87 -11.04 -2.10
N VAL A 67 -9.65 -12.00 -1.61
CA VAL A 67 -10.73 -12.61 -2.42
C VAL A 67 -12.02 -11.84 -2.22
N TYR A 68 -12.54 -11.30 -3.30
CA TYR A 68 -13.84 -10.64 -3.34
C TYR A 68 -14.90 -11.60 -3.89
N ILE A 69 -16.08 -11.63 -3.25
CA ILE A 69 -17.26 -12.35 -3.72
C ILE A 69 -18.44 -11.38 -3.61
N ASN A 70 -19.16 -11.19 -4.69
CA ASN A 70 -20.30 -10.25 -4.76
C ASN A 70 -19.93 -8.87 -4.18
N ASN A 71 -18.77 -8.32 -4.60
CA ASN A 71 -18.24 -7.04 -4.13
C ASN A 71 -17.96 -6.95 -2.61
N LYS A 72 -17.96 -8.06 -1.88
CA LYS A 72 -17.60 -8.14 -0.45
C LYS A 72 -16.33 -8.97 -0.27
N VAL A 73 -15.47 -8.52 0.65
CA VAL A 73 -14.28 -9.30 1.05
C VAL A 73 -14.74 -10.60 1.68
N SER A 74 -14.39 -11.73 1.07
CA SER A 74 -14.62 -13.04 1.66
C SER A 74 -13.44 -13.42 2.57
N ASN A 75 -13.58 -13.16 3.86
CA ASN A 75 -12.55 -13.49 4.85
C ASN A 75 -12.20 -14.99 4.84
N THR A 76 -13.20 -15.87 4.68
CA THR A 76 -13.02 -17.33 4.64
C THR A 76 -12.23 -17.75 3.40
N LYS A 77 -12.57 -17.24 2.21
CA LYS A 77 -11.84 -17.59 0.99
C LYS A 77 -10.48 -16.90 0.92
N THR A 78 -10.34 -15.70 1.47
CA THR A 78 -9.03 -15.03 1.62
C THR A 78 -8.12 -15.86 2.53
N LEU A 79 -8.62 -16.32 3.67
CA LEU A 79 -7.88 -17.20 4.58
C LEU A 79 -7.60 -18.57 3.94
N MET A 80 -8.59 -19.19 3.29
CA MET A 80 -8.39 -20.46 2.56
C MET A 80 -7.38 -20.32 1.41
N ASN A 81 -7.39 -19.21 0.68
CA ASN A 81 -6.36 -18.96 -0.34
C ASN A 81 -4.99 -18.71 0.27
N ALA A 82 -4.91 -18.04 1.41
CA ALA A 82 -3.66 -17.89 2.15
C ALA A 82 -3.11 -19.23 2.65
N ILE A 83 -4.00 -20.14 3.10
CA ILE A 83 -3.64 -21.50 3.55
C ILE A 83 -3.35 -22.42 2.34
N LYS A 84 -4.11 -22.32 1.26
CA LYS A 84 -3.91 -23.08 0.01
C LYS A 84 -2.70 -22.63 -0.78
N ARG A 85 -2.28 -21.39 -0.63
CA ARG A 85 -0.96 -20.95 -1.10
C ARG A 85 0.07 -21.66 -0.23
N ASN A 86 0.54 -22.78 -0.77
CA ASN A 86 1.62 -23.58 -0.22
C ASN A 86 2.66 -22.68 0.48
N PRO A 87 3.20 -23.04 1.66
CA PRO A 87 4.31 -22.33 2.29
C PRO A 87 5.46 -21.97 1.34
N LEU A 88 5.65 -22.75 0.28
CA LEU A 88 6.56 -22.47 -0.83
C LEU A 88 6.23 -21.15 -1.54
N ASN A 89 4.96 -20.86 -1.80
CA ASN A 89 4.54 -19.62 -2.47
C ASN A 89 4.72 -18.37 -1.59
N ILE A 90 4.62 -18.52 -0.26
CA ILE A 90 4.95 -17.43 0.68
C ILE A 90 6.46 -17.17 0.67
N LYS A 91 7.26 -18.23 0.63
CA LYS A 91 8.72 -18.15 0.55
C LYS A 91 9.14 -17.44 -0.75
N GLU A 92 8.62 -17.89 -1.88
CA GLU A 92 8.88 -17.28 -3.19
C GLU A 92 8.39 -15.81 -3.22
N GLY A 93 7.26 -15.51 -2.56
CA GLY A 93 6.68 -14.17 -2.51
C GLY A 93 7.61 -13.11 -1.92
N TYR A 94 8.35 -13.41 -0.87
CA TYR A 94 9.27 -12.46 -0.23
C TYR A 94 10.75 -12.68 -0.59
N GLU A 95 11.07 -13.78 -1.26
CA GLU A 95 12.47 -14.22 -1.47
C GLU A 95 13.29 -13.18 -2.26
N GLU A 96 12.71 -12.59 -3.30
CA GLU A 96 13.37 -11.54 -4.07
C GLU A 96 13.67 -10.31 -3.21
N LEU A 97 12.70 -9.85 -2.42
CA LEU A 97 12.88 -8.75 -1.49
C LEU A 97 13.98 -9.06 -0.45
N TYR A 98 13.97 -10.27 0.10
CA TYR A 98 14.96 -10.73 1.08
C TYR A 98 16.37 -10.80 0.48
N LYS A 99 16.53 -11.44 -0.69
CA LYS A 99 17.82 -11.56 -1.39
C LYS A 99 18.42 -10.18 -1.71
N LYS A 100 17.59 -9.28 -2.22
CA LYS A 100 18.01 -7.90 -2.50
C LYS A 100 18.38 -7.13 -1.23
N ALA A 101 17.62 -7.29 -0.14
CA ALA A 101 17.91 -6.64 1.13
C ALA A 101 19.24 -7.13 1.74
N ARG A 102 19.53 -8.44 1.65
CA ARG A 102 20.83 -9.00 2.06
C ARG A 102 21.99 -8.46 1.23
N LYS A 103 21.78 -8.30 -0.09
CA LYS A 103 22.82 -7.85 -1.02
C LYS A 103 23.07 -6.34 -0.91
N LEU A 104 22.00 -5.55 -0.86
CA LEU A 104 22.08 -4.08 -0.95
C LEU A 104 22.06 -3.40 0.42
N SER A 105 21.70 -4.10 1.49
CA SER A 105 21.65 -3.57 2.87
C SER A 105 20.95 -2.19 2.91
N PRO A 106 19.63 -2.11 2.65
CA PRO A 106 18.94 -0.82 2.59
C PRO A 106 18.96 -0.13 3.96
N ASP A 107 19.02 1.19 3.97
CA ASP A 107 18.98 2.02 5.17
C ASP A 107 17.57 2.03 5.79
N VAL A 108 16.54 1.88 4.96
CA VAL A 108 15.14 1.87 5.38
C VAL A 108 14.27 1.10 4.38
N ILE A 109 13.22 0.48 4.88
CA ILE A 109 12.12 -0.06 4.09
C ILE A 109 10.90 0.85 4.29
N VAL A 110 10.33 1.33 3.19
CA VAL A 110 9.04 2.03 3.16
C VAL A 110 7.99 1.05 2.67
N THR A 111 6.87 0.93 3.38
CA THR A 111 5.76 0.08 2.96
C THR A 111 4.50 0.90 2.70
N ASP A 112 3.92 0.76 1.53
CA ASP A 112 2.56 1.15 1.22
C ASP A 112 1.67 -0.09 1.28
N PHE A 113 1.39 -0.52 2.51
CA PHE A 113 0.53 -1.66 2.85
C PHE A 113 0.98 -3.01 2.27
N GLU A 114 2.30 -3.24 2.19
CA GLU A 114 2.88 -4.51 1.70
C GLU A 114 3.41 -5.34 2.88
N ILE A 115 2.89 -6.57 3.02
CA ILE A 115 3.17 -7.44 4.17
C ILE A 115 4.60 -7.97 4.21
N TYR A 116 5.18 -8.29 3.04
CA TYR A 116 6.55 -8.83 2.97
C TYR A 116 7.59 -7.83 3.41
N ALA A 117 7.31 -6.53 3.26
CA ALA A 117 8.13 -5.45 3.79
C ALA A 117 8.31 -5.56 5.31
N THR A 118 7.22 -5.84 6.02
CA THR A 118 7.25 -6.06 7.49
C THR A 118 8.06 -7.30 7.86
N MET A 119 7.90 -8.40 7.12
CA MET A 119 8.62 -9.65 7.38
C MET A 119 10.12 -9.47 7.21
N VAL A 120 10.57 -8.90 6.09
CA VAL A 120 11.99 -8.68 5.78
C VAL A 120 12.60 -7.64 6.71
N SER A 121 11.90 -6.54 7.01
CA SER A 121 12.32 -5.52 7.99
C SER A 121 12.64 -6.14 9.34
N LYS A 122 11.74 -6.99 9.86
CA LYS A 122 11.93 -7.68 11.14
C LYS A 122 13.10 -8.66 11.11
N LEU A 123 13.15 -9.51 10.05
CA LEU A 123 14.15 -10.57 9.93
C LEU A 123 15.58 -10.00 9.83
N LEU A 124 15.74 -8.88 9.15
CA LEU A 124 17.03 -8.22 8.94
C LEU A 124 17.26 -7.00 9.84
N SER A 125 16.36 -6.70 10.77
CA SER A 125 16.42 -5.54 11.65
C SER A 125 16.58 -4.20 10.93
N ILE A 126 15.97 -4.08 9.73
CA ILE A 126 15.98 -2.86 8.93
C ILE A 126 14.83 -1.95 9.38
N PRO A 127 15.05 -0.63 9.59
CA PRO A 127 13.97 0.29 9.94
C PRO A 127 12.82 0.25 8.95
N LEU A 128 11.57 0.23 9.44
CA LEU A 128 10.35 0.24 8.63
C LEU A 128 9.59 1.55 8.81
N ILE A 129 9.17 2.16 7.71
CA ILE A 129 8.25 3.30 7.65
C ILE A 129 6.97 2.84 6.94
N SER A 130 5.81 3.07 7.54
CA SER A 130 4.51 2.89 6.87
C SER A 130 4.09 4.21 6.24
N LEU A 131 3.77 4.18 4.95
CA LEU A 131 3.27 5.34 4.22
C LEU A 131 2.02 4.94 3.45
N ASP A 132 0.85 5.24 3.99
CA ASP A 132 -0.44 4.86 3.43
C ASP A 132 -1.59 5.70 4.02
N ASN A 133 -2.81 5.48 3.55
CA ASN A 133 -4.03 6.04 4.11
C ASN A 133 -4.82 5.04 4.98
N ILE A 134 -4.55 3.76 4.87
CA ILE A 134 -5.33 2.69 5.53
C ILE A 134 -5.13 2.72 7.04
N HIS A 135 -3.92 3.01 7.48
CA HIS A 135 -3.61 3.10 8.92
C HIS A 135 -4.31 4.26 9.64
N MET A 136 -5.01 5.15 8.94
CA MET A 136 -5.93 6.12 9.57
C MET A 136 -6.88 5.42 10.56
N ILE A 137 -7.42 4.25 10.18
CA ILE A 137 -8.34 3.46 11.02
C ILE A 137 -7.72 3.07 12.36
N THR A 138 -6.41 2.81 12.39
CA THR A 138 -5.72 2.31 13.59
C THR A 138 -5.00 3.40 14.37
N GLN A 139 -4.57 4.48 13.72
CA GLN A 139 -3.72 5.52 14.32
C GLN A 139 -4.50 6.76 14.75
N THR A 140 -5.69 7.00 14.19
CA THR A 140 -6.46 8.21 14.47
C THR A 140 -7.79 7.91 15.17
N ALA A 141 -8.37 8.91 15.82
CA ALA A 141 -9.70 8.87 16.36
C ALA A 141 -10.70 9.10 15.22
N ILE A 142 -11.40 8.04 14.82
CA ILE A 142 -12.46 8.07 13.81
C ILE A 142 -13.75 7.65 14.48
N ASP A 143 -14.78 8.49 14.34
CA ASP A 143 -16.13 8.17 14.78
C ASP A 143 -16.83 7.34 13.71
N TYR A 144 -17.54 6.32 14.14
CA TYR A 144 -18.33 5.44 13.28
C TYR A 144 -19.57 4.93 14.02
N PRO A 145 -20.66 4.64 13.29
CA PRO A 145 -21.90 4.16 13.93
C PRO A 145 -21.67 2.86 14.71
N PRO A 146 -22.26 2.70 15.92
CA PRO A 146 -22.06 1.52 16.77
C PRO A 146 -22.38 0.18 16.09
N LYS A 147 -23.37 0.17 15.16
CA LYS A 147 -23.70 -1.01 14.35
C LYS A 147 -22.53 -1.61 13.54
N HIS A 148 -21.49 -0.82 13.25
CA HIS A 148 -20.29 -1.25 12.51
C HIS A 148 -19.11 -1.63 13.39
N GLN A 149 -19.31 -1.74 14.73
CA GLN A 149 -18.20 -2.04 15.66
C GLN A 149 -17.50 -3.36 15.35
N GLY A 150 -18.24 -4.41 15.01
CA GLY A 150 -17.68 -5.72 14.66
C GLY A 150 -16.82 -5.67 13.38
N GLU A 151 -17.28 -4.94 12.37
CA GLU A 151 -16.55 -4.75 11.11
C GLU A 151 -15.27 -3.93 11.35
N MET A 152 -15.36 -2.88 12.15
CA MET A 152 -14.21 -2.04 12.53
C MET A 152 -13.14 -2.84 13.28
N LEU A 153 -13.53 -3.73 14.22
CA LEU A 153 -12.58 -4.60 14.92
C LEU A 153 -11.86 -5.54 13.96
N LYS A 154 -12.59 -6.17 13.03
CA LYS A 154 -12.01 -7.03 11.99
C LYS A 154 -11.02 -6.24 11.11
N ALA A 155 -11.42 -5.06 10.63
CA ALA A 155 -10.56 -4.19 9.83
C ALA A 155 -9.27 -3.82 10.58
N LYS A 156 -9.38 -3.40 11.84
CA LYS A 156 -8.21 -3.09 12.70
C LYS A 156 -7.29 -4.31 12.87
N GLY A 157 -7.84 -5.50 13.01
CA GLY A 157 -7.08 -6.76 13.11
C GLY A 157 -6.25 -7.00 11.85
N VAL A 158 -6.88 -6.94 10.67
CA VAL A 158 -6.22 -7.11 9.38
C VAL A 158 -5.13 -6.05 9.19
N ILE A 159 -5.45 -4.77 9.37
CA ILE A 159 -4.50 -3.68 9.17
C ILE A 159 -3.25 -3.84 10.05
N LYS A 160 -3.42 -4.21 11.31
CA LYS A 160 -2.31 -4.44 12.24
C LYS A 160 -1.48 -5.66 11.89
N SER A 161 -2.04 -6.66 11.20
CA SER A 161 -1.30 -7.85 10.78
C SER A 161 -0.38 -7.59 9.58
N TYR A 162 -0.73 -6.63 8.72
CA TYR A 162 0.07 -6.28 7.54
C TYR A 162 1.32 -5.46 7.88
N VAL A 163 1.18 -4.46 8.74
CA VAL A 163 2.30 -3.58 9.12
C VAL A 163 2.50 -3.61 10.62
N ILE A 164 3.60 -4.25 11.03
CA ILE A 164 3.88 -4.51 12.45
C ILE A 164 5.04 -3.63 12.93
N LYS A 165 4.76 -2.78 13.94
CA LYS A 165 5.77 -1.95 14.64
C LYS A 165 6.68 -1.12 13.72
N PRO A 166 6.16 -0.33 12.77
CA PRO A 166 7.00 0.60 12.04
C PRO A 166 7.56 1.68 12.99
N LYS A 167 8.65 2.31 12.58
CA LYS A 167 9.22 3.46 13.32
C LYS A 167 8.24 4.63 13.38
N ILE A 168 7.50 4.86 12.28
CA ILE A 168 6.49 5.90 12.13
C ILE A 168 5.48 5.50 11.07
N HIS A 169 4.23 5.95 11.24
CA HIS A 169 3.20 5.94 10.20
C HIS A 169 3.09 7.34 9.59
N ILE A 170 3.29 7.45 8.29
CA ILE A 170 3.02 8.64 7.48
C ILE A 170 1.66 8.42 6.82
N LEU A 171 0.66 9.16 7.28
CA LEU A 171 -0.72 9.01 6.84
C LEU A 171 -1.08 10.10 5.85
N THR A 172 -1.56 9.73 4.67
CA THR A 172 -2.04 10.69 3.67
C THR A 172 -3.56 10.71 3.67
N SER A 173 -4.18 11.91 3.77
CA SER A 173 -5.62 12.02 3.93
C SER A 173 -6.17 13.34 3.41
N PHE A 174 -7.44 13.31 2.97
CA PHE A 174 -8.23 14.51 2.63
C PHE A 174 -8.84 15.20 3.86
N PHE A 175 -8.80 14.57 5.04
CA PHE A 175 -9.29 15.09 6.31
C PHE A 175 -8.30 14.77 7.43
N TYR A 176 -8.36 15.53 8.53
CA TYR A 176 -7.31 15.53 9.56
C TYR A 176 -7.89 15.15 10.94
N PRO A 177 -8.25 13.88 11.17
CA PRO A 177 -8.70 13.44 12.48
C PRO A 177 -7.55 13.44 13.47
N LYS A 178 -7.88 13.59 14.75
CA LYS A 178 -6.89 13.60 15.84
C LYS A 178 -6.14 12.28 15.91
N ILE A 179 -4.80 12.34 15.92
CA ILE A 179 -3.94 11.16 16.18
C ILE A 179 -4.17 10.70 17.61
N LYS A 180 -4.35 9.39 17.80
CA LYS A 180 -4.53 8.81 19.14
C LYS A 180 -3.28 9.00 20.01
N PRO A 181 -3.43 9.17 21.33
CA PRO A 181 -2.30 9.27 22.26
C PRO A 181 -1.32 8.09 22.08
N LYS A 182 -0.04 8.35 22.28
CA LYS A 182 1.06 7.38 22.20
C LYS A 182 1.26 6.72 20.81
N LYS A 183 0.60 7.22 19.76
CA LYS A 183 0.83 6.75 18.39
C LYS A 183 1.96 7.54 17.72
N ARG A 184 2.84 6.81 17.03
CA ARG A 184 3.90 7.40 16.22
C ARG A 184 3.39 7.55 14.79
N ALA A 185 2.61 8.59 14.58
CA ALA A 185 2.01 8.89 13.28
C ALA A 185 2.05 10.39 12.99
N VAL A 186 2.09 10.74 11.72
CA VAL A 186 1.97 12.10 11.21
C VAL A 186 0.96 12.11 10.07
N LEU A 187 0.19 13.20 9.94
CA LEU A 187 -0.80 13.38 8.89
C LEU A 187 -0.28 14.36 7.85
N TYR A 188 -0.44 14.01 6.60
CA TYR A 188 -0.13 14.85 5.45
C TYR A 188 -1.33 14.96 4.51
N PRO A 189 -1.38 16.00 3.68
CA PRO A 189 -2.33 16.10 2.58
C PRO A 189 -2.26 14.89 1.64
N PRO A 190 -3.32 14.64 0.86
CA PRO A 190 -3.30 13.57 -0.13
C PRO A 190 -2.20 13.80 -1.18
N VAL A 191 -1.61 12.71 -1.64
CA VAL A 191 -0.63 12.75 -2.73
C VAL A 191 -1.38 12.83 -4.05
N ILE A 192 -1.25 13.96 -4.74
CA ILE A 192 -1.94 14.21 -6.01
C ILE A 192 -0.89 14.36 -7.11
N ARG A 193 -1.15 13.78 -8.28
CA ARG A 193 -0.30 13.90 -9.46
C ARG A 193 -0.28 15.35 -9.97
N GLU A 194 0.84 15.77 -10.52
CA GLU A 194 1.00 17.14 -11.02
C GLU A 194 0.08 17.45 -12.21
N ASP A 195 -0.19 16.47 -13.08
CA ASP A 195 -1.14 16.62 -14.18
C ASP A 195 -2.55 16.94 -13.68
N ILE A 196 -2.98 16.31 -12.58
CA ILE A 196 -4.28 16.61 -11.95
C ILE A 196 -4.29 18.00 -11.31
N LEU A 197 -3.20 18.39 -10.65
CA LEU A 197 -3.11 19.72 -10.02
C LEU A 197 -3.15 20.89 -11.04
N LYS A 198 -2.78 20.62 -12.29
CA LYS A 198 -2.82 21.61 -13.38
C LYS A 198 -4.18 21.72 -14.07
N LEU A 199 -5.10 20.80 -13.79
CA LEU A 199 -6.45 20.85 -14.36
C LEU A 199 -7.23 22.04 -13.82
N LYS A 200 -7.98 22.70 -14.70
CA LYS A 200 -8.97 23.69 -14.31
C LYS A 200 -10.34 22.96 -14.28
N PRO A 201 -10.98 22.84 -13.11
CA PRO A 201 -12.28 22.18 -13.04
C PRO A 201 -13.32 23.00 -13.79
N THR A 202 -14.17 22.33 -14.54
CA THR A 202 -15.37 22.90 -15.19
C THR A 202 -16.61 22.26 -14.57
N ILE A 203 -17.74 23.00 -14.63
CA ILE A 203 -19.05 22.47 -14.25
C ILE A 203 -19.77 22.14 -15.56
N GLU A 204 -20.16 20.89 -15.71
CA GLU A 204 -20.83 20.38 -16.88
C GLU A 204 -22.15 19.69 -16.49
N ASP A 205 -23.07 19.56 -17.45
CA ASP A 205 -24.39 18.93 -17.22
C ASP A 205 -24.30 17.40 -17.32
N HIS A 206 -23.35 16.77 -16.59
CA HIS A 206 -23.26 15.32 -16.57
C HIS A 206 -22.91 14.80 -15.17
N ILE A 207 -23.25 13.55 -14.92
CA ILE A 207 -22.87 12.80 -13.73
C ILE A 207 -21.87 11.71 -14.13
N ILE A 208 -20.69 11.71 -13.49
CA ILE A 208 -19.70 10.65 -13.69
C ILE A 208 -19.98 9.51 -12.73
N VAL A 209 -20.24 8.32 -13.28
CA VAL A 209 -20.38 7.08 -12.51
C VAL A 209 -19.13 6.24 -12.70
N TYR A 210 -18.34 6.08 -11.64
CA TYR A 210 -17.13 5.24 -11.65
C TYR A 210 -17.38 3.94 -10.90
N GLN A 211 -17.09 2.82 -11.54
CA GLN A 211 -17.21 1.51 -10.94
C GLN A 211 -16.04 0.60 -11.30
N THR A 212 -15.49 -0.06 -10.29
CA THR A 212 -14.34 -0.97 -10.46
C THR A 212 -14.74 -2.40 -10.84
N SER A 213 -16.00 -2.80 -10.57
CA SER A 213 -16.50 -4.14 -10.87
C SER A 213 -17.38 -4.13 -12.11
N LYS A 214 -17.20 -5.14 -12.97
CA LYS A 214 -18.06 -5.37 -14.16
C LYS A 214 -19.41 -6.03 -13.81
N GLU A 215 -19.61 -6.43 -12.56
CA GLU A 215 -20.76 -7.26 -12.13
C GLU A 215 -22.05 -6.47 -11.85
N SER A 216 -22.03 -5.15 -11.96
CA SER A 216 -23.19 -4.32 -11.67
C SER A 216 -24.01 -3.98 -12.91
N VAL A 217 -24.44 -4.99 -13.65
CA VAL A 217 -25.34 -4.83 -14.79
C VAL A 217 -26.60 -4.06 -14.41
N LYS A 218 -27.19 -4.36 -13.25
CA LYS A 218 -28.37 -3.67 -12.71
C LYS A 218 -28.20 -2.16 -12.55
N LEU A 219 -27.01 -1.69 -12.13
CA LEU A 219 -26.74 -0.26 -11.99
C LEU A 219 -26.76 0.42 -13.38
N VAL A 220 -26.15 -0.20 -14.38
CA VAL A 220 -26.14 0.31 -15.76
C VAL A 220 -27.53 0.40 -16.34
N GLU A 221 -28.40 -0.58 -16.06
CA GLU A 221 -29.82 -0.58 -16.47
C GLU A 221 -30.60 0.53 -15.78
N GLN A 222 -30.40 0.72 -14.48
CA GLN A 222 -31.05 1.80 -13.70
C GLN A 222 -30.60 3.20 -14.12
N LEU A 223 -29.38 3.36 -14.63
CA LEU A 223 -28.87 4.64 -15.11
C LEU A 223 -29.33 4.99 -16.54
N LYS A 224 -29.87 3.99 -17.29
CA LYS A 224 -30.41 4.19 -18.63
C LYS A 224 -31.93 4.44 -18.65
N SER A 225 -32.61 4.16 -17.52
CA SER A 225 -34.05 4.42 -17.34
C SER A 225 -34.28 5.85 -16.85
#